data_a8c2762c35ce45f6fad4357d49e2f790
#
_entry.id   a8c2762c35ce45f6fad4357d49e2f790
#
_cell.length_a   1.000
_cell.length_b   1.000
_cell.length_c   1.000
_cell.angle_alpha   90.00
_cell.angle_beta   90.00
_cell.angle_gamma   90.00
#
_symmetry.space_group_name_H-M   'P 1'
#
loop_
_entity.id
_entity.type
_entity.pdbx_description
1 polymer ?
#
loop_
_entity_poly.entity_id
_entity_poly.type
_entity_poly.pdbx_seq_one_letter_code
_entity_poly.pdbx_strand_id
1 'polypeptide(L)'
;MRSWHGTKGLLRRPLVALAALAVAGVLAAGCGGNGSGSGGGGIYGGGGPAPTGGGPTGVATVTAASTKLGMVLVDGSGRTLYLFEKDQPDQSACSGACAAAWPVDNSSGTPKAGSGVKASLLGTIKRSDGATQVTYNHHPLYYYSGDSGPGQQNGQGLNAFGAAWFVVAPAGGKVG
;
A
#
# COMPACT_ATOMS: atom_id res chain seq x y z
N MET A 1 -53.65 -13.02 24.56
CA MET A 1 -53.38 -11.86 25.39
C MET A 1 -52.25 -12.18 26.32
N ARG A 2 -51.05 -11.72 26.06
CA ARG A 2 -49.95 -11.66 27.03
C ARG A 2 -49.09 -10.45 26.70
N SER A 3 -49.17 -9.44 27.59
CA SER A 3 -48.44 -8.18 27.61
C SER A 3 -46.95 -8.43 27.94
N TRP A 4 -46.03 -7.87 27.17
CA TRP A 4 -44.62 -7.79 27.53
C TRP A 4 -44.23 -6.34 27.74
N HIS A 5 -43.84 -6.04 29.00
CA HIS A 5 -43.40 -4.72 29.44
C HIS A 5 -41.87 -4.60 29.15
N GLY A 6 -41.50 -3.57 28.43
CA GLY A 6 -40.13 -3.25 28.14
C GLY A 6 -39.44 -2.59 29.31
N THR A 7 -38.21 -3.03 29.59
CA THR A 7 -37.30 -2.40 30.54
C THR A 7 -36.32 -1.49 29.78
N LYS A 8 -36.39 -0.18 30.05
CA LYS A 8 -35.44 0.82 29.53
C LYS A 8 -34.16 0.77 30.37
N GLY A 9 -33.07 0.24 29.81
CA GLY A 9 -31.75 0.32 30.39
C GLY A 9 -31.08 1.65 30.06
N LEU A 10 -30.86 2.49 31.09
CA LEU A 10 -30.03 3.69 31.00
C LEU A 10 -28.55 3.29 30.89
N LEU A 11 -27.92 3.50 29.76
CA LEU A 11 -26.48 3.42 29.62
C LEU A 11 -25.82 4.72 30.14
N ARG A 12 -25.15 4.62 31.27
CA ARG A 12 -24.27 5.66 31.83
C ARG A 12 -23.03 5.79 30.96
N ARG A 13 -22.79 6.98 30.44
CA ARG A 13 -21.54 7.37 29.77
C ARG A 13 -20.47 7.68 30.85
N PRO A 14 -19.25 7.13 30.75
CA PRO A 14 -18.13 7.64 31.54
C PRO A 14 -17.56 8.90 30.90
N LEU A 15 -17.43 9.95 31.68
CA LEU A 15 -16.64 11.13 31.39
C LEU A 15 -15.15 10.76 31.45
N VAL A 16 -14.46 10.89 30.36
CA VAL A 16 -12.98 10.78 30.31
C VAL A 16 -12.43 12.20 30.47
N ALA A 17 -11.73 12.43 31.58
CA ALA A 17 -11.04 13.68 31.89
C ALA A 17 -9.80 13.85 31.00
N LEU A 18 -9.69 15.02 30.37
CA LEU A 18 -8.46 15.46 29.69
C LEU A 18 -7.42 15.88 30.75
N ALA A 19 -6.29 15.21 30.76
CA ALA A 19 -5.09 15.69 31.45
C ALA A 19 -4.19 16.41 30.43
N ALA A 20 -4.06 17.72 30.54
CA ALA A 20 -3.12 18.53 29.80
C ALA A 20 -1.74 18.45 30.50
N LEU A 21 -0.72 17.93 29.82
CA LEU A 21 0.67 18.01 30.24
C LEU A 21 1.38 19.08 29.38
N ALA A 22 1.67 20.20 30.03
CA ALA A 22 2.56 21.23 29.52
C ALA A 22 4.01 20.78 29.74
N VAL A 23 4.82 20.70 28.70
CA VAL A 23 6.27 20.53 28.79
C VAL A 23 6.92 21.82 28.31
N ALA A 24 7.61 22.45 29.29
CA ALA A 24 8.35 23.70 29.12
C ALA A 24 9.63 23.47 28.31
N GLY A 25 9.98 24.47 27.48
CA GLY A 25 11.15 24.47 26.63
C GLY A 25 12.48 24.60 27.35
N VAL A 26 13.53 24.09 26.72
CA VAL A 26 14.92 24.46 27.01
C VAL A 26 15.55 24.95 25.72
N LEU A 27 15.84 26.25 25.68
CA LEU A 27 16.69 26.90 24.68
C LEU A 27 18.16 26.64 25.06
N ALA A 28 18.91 25.98 24.20
CA ALA A 28 20.37 25.95 24.25
C ALA A 28 20.93 26.67 23.04
N ALA A 29 21.41 27.89 23.26
CA ALA A 29 22.23 28.61 22.31
C ALA A 29 23.67 28.07 22.38
N GLY A 30 24.22 27.59 21.27
CA GLY A 30 25.62 27.20 21.10
C GLY A 30 26.22 27.91 19.87
N CYS A 31 26.98 29.01 20.11
CA CYS A 31 27.83 29.66 19.13
C CYS A 31 29.14 28.93 19.00
N GLY A 32 29.69 28.90 17.77
CA GLY A 32 31.14 28.90 17.56
C GLY A 32 31.71 27.80 16.70
N GLY A 33 32.31 28.18 15.55
CA GLY A 33 33.14 27.28 14.75
C GLY A 33 33.30 27.77 13.31
N ASN A 34 34.22 28.77 13.14
CA ASN A 34 34.68 29.28 11.84
C ASN A 34 35.58 28.24 11.19
N GLY A 35 35.27 27.76 9.99
CA GLY A 35 36.10 26.86 9.21
C GLY A 35 35.95 27.15 7.72
N SER A 36 36.86 27.93 7.15
CA SER A 36 36.97 28.19 5.74
C SER A 36 37.42 26.92 5.00
N GLY A 37 36.65 26.50 3.99
CA GLY A 37 37.01 25.45 3.05
C GLY A 37 36.28 25.65 1.72
N SER A 38 37.02 26.15 0.73
CA SER A 38 36.58 26.31 -0.66
C SER A 38 36.26 24.97 -1.31
N GLY A 39 35.18 24.90 -2.11
CA GLY A 39 35.06 23.90 -3.19
C GLY A 39 33.68 23.38 -3.49
N GLY A 40 33.15 23.72 -4.64
CA GLY A 40 32.24 22.89 -5.38
C GLY A 40 30.72 23.20 -5.22
N GLY A 41 30.21 23.93 -6.18
CA GLY A 41 28.76 24.22 -6.32
C GLY A 41 27.93 22.98 -6.44
N GLY A 42 26.92 22.88 -5.58
CA GLY A 42 25.83 21.95 -5.66
C GLY A 42 24.55 22.69 -5.28
N ILE A 43 23.74 23.01 -6.25
CA ILE A 43 22.43 23.62 -6.10
C ILE A 43 21.49 22.60 -5.48
N TYR A 44 21.31 22.67 -4.19
CA TYR A 44 20.24 21.92 -3.51
C TYR A 44 18.96 22.76 -3.56
N GLY A 45 18.19 22.58 -4.64
CA GLY A 45 16.81 22.98 -4.67
C GLY A 45 16.03 22.12 -3.69
N GLY A 46 15.73 22.65 -2.52
CA GLY A 46 14.89 22.01 -1.53
C GLY A 46 13.42 22.03 -1.97
N GLY A 47 13.02 21.00 -2.67
CA GLY A 47 11.63 20.59 -2.81
C GLY A 47 11.59 19.13 -2.40
N GLY A 48 11.26 18.82 -1.14
CA GLY A 48 11.04 17.46 -0.71
C GLY A 48 9.90 16.87 -1.53
N PRO A 49 10.10 15.75 -2.25
CA PRO A 49 8.99 15.07 -2.87
C PRO A 49 8.06 14.57 -1.76
N ALA A 50 6.76 14.90 -1.90
CA ALA A 50 5.73 14.22 -1.15
C ALA A 50 5.99 12.71 -1.26
N PRO A 51 5.69 11.88 -0.23
CA PRO A 51 5.84 10.45 -0.33
C PRO A 51 4.85 9.95 -1.38
N THR A 52 5.29 9.93 -2.61
CA THR A 52 4.67 9.11 -3.63
C THR A 52 4.89 7.68 -3.18
N GLY A 53 3.80 6.98 -2.86
CA GLY A 53 3.81 5.55 -2.58
C GLY A 53 4.38 4.81 -3.79
N GLY A 54 5.70 4.89 -3.94
CA GLY A 54 6.43 4.33 -5.06
C GLY A 54 6.68 2.84 -4.83
N GLY A 55 5.99 2.02 -5.59
CA GLY A 55 6.51 0.72 -5.95
C GLY A 55 7.84 0.88 -6.72
N PRO A 56 8.55 -0.21 -7.04
CA PRO A 56 9.85 -0.17 -7.70
C PRO A 56 9.82 0.69 -8.97
N THR A 57 10.85 1.56 -9.16
CA THR A 57 10.95 2.50 -10.29
C THR A 57 11.48 1.87 -11.59
N GLY A 58 11.66 0.53 -11.62
CA GLY A 58 12.16 -0.22 -12.76
C GLY A 58 11.06 -0.98 -13.51
N VAL A 59 11.49 -1.88 -14.41
CA VAL A 59 10.59 -2.86 -15.03
C VAL A 59 10.18 -3.87 -13.99
N ALA A 60 8.87 -3.97 -13.75
CA ALA A 60 8.32 -4.90 -12.77
C ALA A 60 8.58 -6.36 -13.15
N THR A 61 8.82 -7.20 -12.16
CA THR A 61 8.86 -8.66 -12.32
C THR A 61 7.82 -9.26 -11.39
N VAL A 62 6.95 -10.10 -11.95
CA VAL A 62 5.95 -10.85 -11.18
C VAL A 62 6.35 -12.31 -11.19
N THR A 63 6.40 -12.95 -10.02
CA THR A 63 6.74 -14.37 -9.86
C THR A 63 5.76 -15.06 -8.92
N ALA A 64 5.73 -16.39 -8.91
CA ALA A 64 4.93 -17.15 -7.97
C ALA A 64 5.79 -17.65 -6.81
N ALA A 65 5.25 -17.56 -5.58
CA ALA A 65 5.89 -18.06 -4.38
C ALA A 65 4.95 -18.96 -3.59
N SER A 66 5.51 -19.97 -2.93
CA SER A 66 4.78 -20.85 -2.01
C SER A 66 4.64 -20.17 -0.66
N THR A 67 3.43 -20.13 -0.13
CA THR A 67 3.11 -19.53 1.18
C THR A 67 2.11 -20.40 1.94
N LYS A 68 1.74 -19.99 3.15
CA LYS A 68 0.67 -20.65 3.92
C LYS A 68 -0.72 -20.61 3.24
N LEU A 69 -0.90 -19.67 2.30
CA LEU A 69 -2.12 -19.57 1.49
C LEU A 69 -2.03 -20.36 0.17
N GLY A 70 -0.97 -21.13 -0.04
CA GLY A 70 -0.66 -21.81 -1.29
C GLY A 70 0.26 -20.98 -2.19
N MET A 71 0.17 -21.22 -3.51
CA MET A 71 0.94 -20.46 -4.50
C MET A 71 0.28 -19.10 -4.74
N VAL A 72 1.05 -18.03 -4.57
CA VAL A 72 0.61 -16.64 -4.69
C VAL A 72 1.54 -15.85 -5.60
N LEU A 73 1.06 -14.74 -6.14
CA LEU A 73 1.90 -13.79 -6.87
C LEU A 73 2.65 -12.88 -5.89
N VAL A 74 3.93 -12.70 -6.20
CA VAL A 74 4.83 -11.76 -5.51
C VAL A 74 5.64 -10.98 -6.55
N ASP A 75 6.22 -9.84 -6.15
CA ASP A 75 7.19 -9.13 -6.97
C ASP A 75 8.56 -9.84 -6.97
N GLY A 76 9.52 -9.28 -7.73
CA GLY A 76 10.89 -9.81 -7.79
C GLY A 76 11.67 -9.78 -6.47
N SER A 77 11.16 -9.08 -5.44
CA SER A 77 11.71 -9.03 -4.08
C SER A 77 10.96 -9.94 -3.10
N GLY A 78 9.93 -10.64 -3.56
CA GLY A 78 9.11 -11.56 -2.75
C GLY A 78 7.98 -10.88 -1.98
N ARG A 79 7.65 -9.61 -2.25
CA ARG A 79 6.51 -8.93 -1.64
C ARG A 79 5.20 -9.39 -2.29
N THR A 80 4.20 -9.63 -1.48
CA THR A 80 2.89 -10.14 -1.91
C THR A 80 2.13 -9.12 -2.77
N LEU A 81 1.48 -9.61 -3.82
CA LEU A 81 0.66 -8.83 -4.72
C LEU A 81 -0.82 -9.11 -4.50
N TYR A 82 -1.61 -8.03 -4.51
CA TYR A 82 -3.04 -8.04 -4.20
C TYR A 82 -3.86 -7.52 -5.36
N LEU A 83 -5.13 -7.96 -5.43
CA LEU A 83 -6.19 -7.38 -6.24
C LEU A 83 -7.23 -6.71 -5.34
N PHE A 84 -7.96 -5.77 -5.91
CA PHE A 84 -9.07 -5.06 -5.28
C PHE A 84 -10.39 -5.41 -5.96
N GLU A 85 -11.37 -5.92 -5.22
CA GLU A 85 -12.65 -6.36 -5.81
C GLU A 85 -13.52 -5.22 -6.38
N LYS A 86 -13.19 -3.97 -6.07
CA LYS A 86 -13.87 -2.80 -6.64
C LYS A 86 -13.37 -2.42 -8.03
N ASP A 87 -12.18 -2.91 -8.40
CA ASP A 87 -11.61 -2.62 -9.71
C ASP A 87 -12.45 -3.25 -10.83
N GLN A 88 -12.50 -2.60 -11.97
CA GLN A 88 -13.02 -3.20 -13.20
C GLN A 88 -11.85 -3.79 -14.01
N PRO A 89 -12.11 -4.68 -14.97
CA PRO A 89 -11.06 -5.19 -15.85
C PRO A 89 -10.24 -4.05 -16.45
N ASP A 90 -8.92 -4.08 -16.23
CA ASP A 90 -7.95 -3.07 -16.68
C ASP A 90 -8.26 -1.62 -16.23
N GLN A 91 -8.98 -1.45 -15.12
CA GLN A 91 -9.29 -0.14 -14.53
C GLN A 91 -9.14 -0.18 -13.01
N SER A 92 -8.29 0.69 -12.48
CA SER A 92 -8.11 0.86 -11.04
C SER A 92 -9.12 1.85 -10.46
N ALA A 93 -9.86 1.45 -9.43
CA ALA A 93 -10.72 2.31 -8.61
C ALA A 93 -10.00 2.88 -7.39
N CYS A 94 -8.72 2.54 -7.18
CA CYS A 94 -7.93 2.92 -6.01
C CYS A 94 -7.08 4.16 -6.31
N SER A 95 -7.39 5.30 -5.67
CA SER A 95 -6.67 6.57 -5.80
C SER A 95 -6.59 7.32 -4.46
N GLY A 96 -5.76 8.34 -4.36
CA GLY A 96 -5.62 9.16 -3.15
C GLY A 96 -5.26 8.34 -1.92
N ALA A 97 -6.07 8.41 -0.86
CA ALA A 97 -5.86 7.69 0.40
C ALA A 97 -5.81 6.16 0.21
N CYS A 98 -6.58 5.63 -0.76
CA CYS A 98 -6.51 4.22 -1.14
C CYS A 98 -5.11 3.86 -1.65
N ALA A 99 -4.57 4.60 -2.61
CA ALA A 99 -3.24 4.33 -3.17
C ALA A 99 -2.09 4.55 -2.16
N ALA A 100 -2.31 5.35 -1.12
CA ALA A 100 -1.36 5.48 -0.01
C ALA A 100 -1.32 4.22 0.87
N ALA A 101 -2.49 3.62 1.15
CA ALA A 101 -2.60 2.38 1.93
C ALA A 101 -2.27 1.13 1.08
N TRP A 102 -2.58 1.18 -0.20
CA TRP A 102 -2.36 0.11 -1.18
C TRP A 102 -1.54 0.64 -2.37
N PRO A 103 -0.23 0.77 -2.19
CA PRO A 103 0.65 1.22 -3.26
C PRO A 103 0.54 0.34 -4.49
N VAL A 104 0.53 0.96 -5.67
CA VAL A 104 0.39 0.24 -6.94
C VAL A 104 1.69 -0.43 -7.35
N ASP A 105 1.62 -1.60 -7.98
CA ASP A 105 2.78 -2.22 -8.62
C ASP A 105 3.06 -1.50 -9.95
N ASN A 106 4.05 -0.61 -9.92
CA ASN A 106 4.45 0.21 -11.06
C ASN A 106 5.47 -0.50 -11.94
N SER A 107 5.38 -0.27 -13.26
CA SER A 107 6.41 -0.71 -14.20
C SER A 107 6.79 0.41 -15.16
N SER A 108 8.09 0.63 -15.39
CA SER A 108 8.59 1.57 -16.40
C SER A 108 8.55 1.01 -17.82
N GLY A 109 8.18 -0.25 -18.00
CA GLY A 109 8.09 -0.94 -19.28
C GLY A 109 7.21 -2.18 -19.19
N THR A 110 7.30 -3.04 -20.19
CA THR A 110 6.58 -4.33 -20.21
C THR A 110 7.01 -5.20 -19.02
N PRO A 111 6.09 -5.59 -18.11
CA PRO A 111 6.44 -6.39 -16.96
C PRO A 111 6.94 -7.79 -17.37
N LYS A 112 7.82 -8.35 -16.55
CA LYS A 112 8.44 -9.66 -16.79
C LYS A 112 7.74 -10.74 -15.98
N ALA A 113 7.41 -11.84 -16.65
CA ALA A 113 6.95 -13.06 -15.97
C ALA A 113 8.16 -13.82 -15.43
N GLY A 114 8.17 -14.02 -14.11
CA GLY A 114 9.09 -14.93 -13.44
C GLY A 114 8.53 -16.36 -13.36
N SER A 115 9.16 -17.18 -12.50
CA SER A 115 8.76 -18.58 -12.32
C SER A 115 7.30 -18.71 -11.89
N GLY A 116 6.56 -19.64 -12.46
CA GLY A 116 5.17 -19.94 -12.13
C GLY A 116 4.12 -18.92 -12.59
N VAL A 117 4.52 -17.90 -13.37
CA VAL A 117 3.64 -16.84 -13.89
C VAL A 117 3.40 -17.01 -15.37
N LYS A 118 2.16 -16.85 -15.82
CA LYS A 118 1.80 -16.89 -17.25
C LYS A 118 2.02 -15.49 -17.84
N ALA A 119 3.01 -15.34 -18.72
CA ALA A 119 3.31 -14.07 -19.39
C ALA A 119 2.12 -13.49 -20.16
N SER A 120 1.25 -14.34 -20.71
CA SER A 120 0.05 -13.93 -21.46
C SER A 120 -1.03 -13.26 -20.58
N LEU A 121 -0.94 -13.39 -19.25
CA LEU A 121 -1.85 -12.73 -18.31
C LEU A 121 -1.29 -11.40 -17.79
N LEU A 122 0.00 -11.10 -18.01
CA LEU A 122 0.60 -9.84 -17.64
C LEU A 122 0.24 -8.73 -18.62
N GLY A 123 -0.10 -7.58 -18.09
CA GLY A 123 -0.38 -6.37 -18.84
C GLY A 123 -0.05 -5.13 -18.03
N THR A 124 -0.42 -3.98 -18.53
CA THR A 124 -0.30 -2.69 -17.84
C THR A 124 -1.47 -1.79 -18.19
N ILE A 125 -1.80 -0.90 -17.26
CA ILE A 125 -2.75 0.20 -17.45
C ILE A 125 -2.08 1.54 -17.19
N LYS A 126 -2.55 2.57 -17.89
CA LYS A 126 -2.23 3.97 -17.59
C LYS A 126 -3.24 4.50 -16.61
N ARG A 127 -2.76 4.97 -15.46
CA ARG A 127 -3.57 5.60 -14.43
C ARG A 127 -3.74 7.09 -14.69
N SER A 128 -4.76 7.71 -14.11
CA SER A 128 -5.00 9.16 -14.20
C SER A 128 -3.91 10.01 -13.51
N ASP A 129 -3.16 9.41 -12.57
CA ASP A 129 -2.00 10.03 -11.90
C ASP A 129 -0.70 9.94 -12.73
N GLY A 130 -0.76 9.39 -13.95
CA GLY A 130 0.36 9.23 -14.88
C GLY A 130 1.18 7.95 -14.67
N ALA A 131 0.96 7.20 -13.58
CA ALA A 131 1.64 5.95 -13.33
C ALA A 131 1.24 4.86 -14.34
N THR A 132 2.16 3.94 -14.61
CA THR A 132 1.88 2.71 -15.37
C THR A 132 1.83 1.56 -14.38
N GLN A 133 0.63 1.06 -14.13
CA GLN A 133 0.39 -0.02 -13.16
C GLN A 133 0.34 -1.37 -13.87
N VAL A 134 0.98 -2.38 -13.25
CA VAL A 134 0.93 -3.78 -13.72
C VAL A 134 -0.47 -4.33 -13.51
N THR A 135 -0.92 -5.14 -14.47
CA THR A 135 -2.12 -5.98 -14.34
C THR A 135 -1.77 -7.44 -14.51
N TYR A 136 -2.57 -8.32 -13.90
CA TYR A 136 -2.52 -9.75 -14.12
C TYR A 136 -3.93 -10.29 -14.28
N ASN A 137 -4.20 -10.94 -15.40
CA ASN A 137 -5.54 -11.40 -15.78
C ASN A 137 -6.58 -10.28 -15.66
N HIS A 138 -6.24 -9.09 -16.20
CA HIS A 138 -7.05 -7.84 -16.13
C HIS A 138 -7.24 -7.24 -14.74
N HIS A 139 -6.66 -7.81 -13.68
CA HIS A 139 -6.68 -7.22 -12.35
C HIS A 139 -5.48 -6.31 -12.15
N PRO A 140 -5.66 -5.01 -11.83
CA PRO A 140 -4.59 -4.13 -11.36
C PRO A 140 -3.92 -4.71 -10.11
N LEU A 141 -2.59 -4.65 -10.02
CA LEU A 141 -1.83 -5.22 -8.92
C LEU A 141 -1.37 -4.16 -7.93
N TYR A 142 -1.42 -4.52 -6.64
CA TYR A 142 -1.10 -3.64 -5.54
C TYR A 142 -0.23 -4.34 -4.50
N TYR A 143 0.47 -3.52 -3.72
CA TYR A 143 1.05 -3.89 -2.43
C TYR A 143 0.13 -3.51 -1.29
N TYR A 144 0.40 -4.00 -0.10
CA TYR A 144 -0.23 -3.53 1.12
C TYR A 144 0.80 -2.82 2.01
N SER A 145 0.52 -1.60 2.47
CA SER A 145 1.44 -0.84 3.33
C SER A 145 1.67 -1.48 4.71
N GLY A 146 0.77 -2.36 5.14
CA GLY A 146 0.91 -3.14 6.37
C GLY A 146 1.78 -4.40 6.23
N ASP A 147 2.27 -4.71 5.01
CA ASP A 147 3.26 -5.75 4.77
C ASP A 147 4.66 -5.14 4.81
N SER A 148 5.41 -5.37 5.88
CA SER A 148 6.74 -4.80 6.10
C SER A 148 7.87 -5.56 5.40
N GLY A 149 7.58 -6.70 4.76
CA GLY A 149 8.60 -7.52 4.08
C GLY A 149 8.04 -8.69 3.26
N PRO A 150 8.95 -9.43 2.62
CA PRO A 150 8.59 -10.59 1.82
C PRO A 150 7.80 -11.64 2.60
N GLY A 151 6.87 -12.32 1.91
CA GLY A 151 6.07 -13.41 2.47
C GLY A 151 4.97 -13.00 3.43
N GLN A 152 4.82 -11.70 3.75
CA GLN A 152 3.70 -11.20 4.53
C GLN A 152 2.44 -11.10 3.68
N GLN A 153 1.29 -11.33 4.30
CA GLN A 153 -0.02 -11.39 3.65
C GLN A 153 -1.09 -10.77 4.57
N ASN A 154 -0.73 -9.69 5.26
CA ASN A 154 -1.61 -9.04 6.25
C ASN A 154 -2.81 -8.35 5.59
N GLY A 155 -2.76 -8.16 4.27
CA GLY A 155 -3.85 -7.59 3.48
C GLY A 155 -4.92 -8.58 3.05
N GLN A 156 -4.70 -9.90 3.25
CA GLN A 156 -5.64 -10.93 2.81
C GLN A 156 -7.02 -10.79 3.47
N GLY A 157 -8.06 -10.63 2.66
CA GLY A 157 -9.45 -10.54 3.11
C GLY A 157 -9.82 -9.22 3.81
N LEU A 158 -8.93 -8.22 3.83
CA LEU A 158 -9.26 -6.91 4.40
C LEU A 158 -10.35 -6.23 3.58
N ASN A 159 -11.39 -5.73 4.27
CA ASN A 159 -12.41 -4.89 3.65
C ASN A 159 -12.07 -3.42 3.92
N ALA A 160 -11.68 -2.69 2.88
CA ALA A 160 -11.30 -1.29 2.96
C ALA A 160 -11.60 -0.57 1.63
N PHE A 161 -11.91 0.72 1.69
CA PHE A 161 -12.23 1.55 0.53
C PHE A 161 -13.44 1.07 -0.29
N GLY A 162 -14.32 0.31 0.35
CA GLY A 162 -15.62 -0.09 -0.18
C GLY A 162 -15.68 -1.45 -0.87
N ALA A 163 -14.60 -2.27 -0.77
CA ALA A 163 -14.59 -3.66 -1.19
C ALA A 163 -13.46 -4.45 -0.51
N ALA A 164 -13.41 -5.75 -0.73
CA ALA A 164 -12.39 -6.61 -0.17
C ALA A 164 -11.11 -6.65 -1.04
N TRP A 165 -9.99 -6.96 -0.38
CA TRP A 165 -8.67 -7.11 -0.95
C TRP A 165 -8.20 -8.55 -0.80
N PHE A 166 -7.62 -9.11 -1.84
CA PHE A 166 -7.16 -10.49 -1.83
C PHE A 166 -5.80 -10.64 -2.48
N VAL A 167 -5.01 -11.56 -1.94
CA VAL A 167 -3.79 -12.03 -2.59
C VAL A 167 -4.13 -12.70 -3.91
N VAL A 168 -3.30 -12.50 -4.94
CA VAL A 168 -3.53 -13.02 -6.29
C VAL A 168 -2.87 -14.39 -6.45
N ALA A 169 -3.63 -15.34 -6.99
CA ALA A 169 -3.11 -16.65 -7.35
C ALA A 169 -2.48 -16.65 -8.76
N PRO A 170 -1.53 -17.56 -9.09
CA PRO A 170 -0.95 -17.68 -10.44
C PRO A 170 -1.96 -18.01 -11.53
N ALA A 171 -3.15 -18.50 -11.16
CA ALA A 171 -4.25 -18.70 -12.09
C ALA A 171 -4.92 -17.39 -12.56
N GLY A 172 -4.63 -16.26 -11.86
CA GLY A 172 -5.14 -14.92 -12.20
C GLY A 172 -6.40 -14.51 -11.46
N GLY A 173 -6.81 -15.24 -10.44
CA GLY A 173 -7.89 -14.89 -9.53
C GLY A 173 -7.41 -14.68 -8.11
N LYS A 174 -8.36 -14.38 -7.21
CA LYS A 174 -8.07 -14.25 -5.76
C LYS A 174 -7.78 -15.62 -5.13
N VAL A 175 -6.94 -15.60 -4.10
CA VAL A 175 -6.80 -16.71 -3.15
C VAL A 175 -7.91 -16.59 -2.11
N GLY A 176 -8.66 -17.67 -1.89
CA GLY A 176 -9.76 -17.69 -0.92
C GLY A 176 -10.26 -19.08 -0.68
#